data_19323e588b82713ac0cd8e41868729db
#
_entry.id   19323e588b82713ac0cd8e41868729db
#
_cell.length_a   1.000
_cell.length_b   1.000
_cell.length_c   1.000
_cell.angle_alpha   90.00
_cell.angle_beta   90.00
_cell.angle_gamma   90.00
#
_symmetry.space_group_name_H-M   'P 1'
#
loop_
_entity.id
_entity.type
_entity.pdbx_description
1 polymer ?
#
loop_
_entity_poly.entity_id
_entity_poly.type
_entity_poly.pdbx_seq_one_letter_code
_entity_poly.pdbx_strand_id
1 'polypeptide(L)'
;MIRSQLMISLFLILGHFAAGQQSEAVNNYINNYKQLAIDEMQRTGVPASIKLAQGIHETEAGRSELVLKSYNHFGIKCKTNWAGEKVYHDDDASGECFRSYQSPAASYRDHSDFLKSNQRYAFLFQLDPTDYKGWAYGLKKAGYATNIKYSQILVRLI
;
A
#
# COMPACT_ATOMS: atom_id res chain seq x y z
N MET A 1 -21.53 -31.55 -29.41
CA MET A 1 -21.69 -31.23 -27.98
C MET A 1 -20.43 -31.36 -27.13
N ILE A 2 -19.34 -31.95 -27.59
CA ILE A 2 -18.08 -32.16 -26.81
C ILE A 2 -17.17 -30.92 -26.77
N ARG A 3 -17.25 -30.03 -27.77
CA ARG A 3 -16.39 -28.81 -27.81
C ARG A 3 -16.74 -27.70 -26.81
N SER A 4 -17.97 -27.64 -26.33
CA SER A 4 -18.42 -26.57 -25.38
C SER A 4 -17.93 -26.80 -23.94
N GLN A 5 -17.80 -28.04 -23.51
CA GLN A 5 -17.38 -28.35 -22.15
C GLN A 5 -15.87 -28.19 -21.92
N LEU A 6 -15.03 -28.35 -22.96
CA LEU A 6 -13.58 -28.17 -22.85
C LEU A 6 -13.20 -26.67 -22.65
N MET A 7 -13.94 -25.78 -23.28
CA MET A 7 -13.71 -24.32 -23.16
C MET A 7 -14.04 -23.78 -21.78
N ILE A 8 -15.10 -24.29 -21.13
CA ILE A 8 -15.53 -23.84 -19.79
C ILE A 8 -14.51 -24.30 -18.73
N SER A 9 -13.96 -25.51 -18.86
CA SER A 9 -12.95 -26.02 -17.93
C SER A 9 -11.63 -25.24 -18.01
N LEU A 10 -11.22 -24.79 -19.19
CA LEU A 10 -10.00 -24.01 -19.38
C LEU A 10 -10.10 -22.60 -18.75
N PHE A 11 -11.26 -21.94 -18.83
CA PHE A 11 -11.48 -20.64 -18.20
C PHE A 11 -11.50 -20.73 -16.66
N LEU A 12 -12.04 -21.79 -16.10
CA LEU A 12 -12.05 -22.03 -14.66
C LEU A 12 -10.63 -22.27 -14.10
N ILE A 13 -9.79 -23.02 -14.82
CA ILE A 13 -8.41 -23.29 -14.41
C ILE A 13 -7.55 -22.02 -14.43
N LEU A 14 -7.69 -21.17 -15.44
CA LEU A 14 -6.97 -19.91 -15.54
C LEU A 14 -7.36 -18.92 -14.40
N GLY A 15 -8.63 -18.87 -14.04
CA GLY A 15 -9.11 -18.03 -12.94
C GLY A 15 -8.55 -18.45 -11.57
N HIS A 16 -8.42 -19.74 -11.30
CA HIS A 16 -7.84 -20.25 -10.06
C HIS A 16 -6.31 -20.03 -9.98
N PHE A 17 -5.62 -20.09 -11.10
CA PHE A 17 -4.17 -19.85 -11.16
C PHE A 17 -3.85 -18.38 -10.84
N ALA A 18 -4.59 -17.44 -11.40
CA ALA A 18 -4.41 -16.00 -11.14
C ALA A 18 -4.72 -15.62 -9.68
N ALA A 19 -5.77 -16.19 -9.10
CA ALA A 19 -6.13 -15.97 -7.70
C ALA A 19 -5.07 -16.54 -6.74
N GLY A 20 -4.51 -17.71 -7.05
CA GLY A 20 -3.42 -18.30 -6.28
C GLY A 20 -2.15 -17.45 -6.29
N GLN A 21 -1.74 -16.94 -7.44
CA GLN A 21 -0.58 -16.05 -7.56
C GLN A 21 -0.75 -14.73 -6.81
N GLN A 22 -1.95 -14.15 -6.81
CA GLN A 22 -2.25 -12.91 -6.06
C GLN A 22 -2.14 -13.14 -4.56
N SER A 23 -2.68 -14.25 -4.05
CA SER A 23 -2.59 -14.63 -2.63
C SER A 23 -1.14 -14.87 -2.19
N GLU A 24 -0.34 -15.54 -3.00
CA GLU A 24 1.08 -15.78 -2.74
C GLU A 24 1.89 -14.48 -2.68
N ALA A 25 1.68 -13.55 -3.61
CA ALA A 25 2.36 -12.26 -3.61
C ALA A 25 2.03 -11.44 -2.35
N VAL A 26 0.77 -11.44 -1.90
CA VAL A 26 0.35 -10.79 -0.66
C VAL A 26 1.04 -11.40 0.55
N ASN A 27 1.06 -12.74 0.65
CA ASN A 27 1.73 -13.43 1.74
C ASN A 27 3.25 -13.15 1.78
N ASN A 28 3.89 -13.12 0.62
CA ASN A 28 5.30 -12.78 0.50
C ASN A 28 5.57 -11.33 0.95
N TYR A 29 4.72 -10.39 0.54
CA TYR A 29 4.82 -9.00 0.98
C TYR A 29 4.72 -8.88 2.49
N ILE A 30 3.72 -9.52 3.11
CA ILE A 30 3.54 -9.53 4.57
C ILE A 30 4.78 -10.12 5.25
N ASN A 31 5.26 -11.26 4.80
CA ASN A 31 6.43 -11.91 5.41
C ASN A 31 7.69 -11.06 5.33
N ASN A 32 7.90 -10.35 4.22
CA ASN A 32 9.07 -9.51 4.01
C ASN A 32 9.04 -8.21 4.83
N TYR A 33 7.84 -7.63 5.07
CA TYR A 33 7.74 -6.27 5.60
C TYR A 33 7.00 -6.16 6.94
N LYS A 34 6.46 -7.27 7.49
CA LYS A 34 5.74 -7.23 8.78
C LYS A 34 6.56 -6.66 9.92
N GLN A 35 7.86 -6.98 9.98
CA GLN A 35 8.70 -6.46 11.07
C GLN A 35 8.88 -4.95 10.94
N LEU A 36 9.13 -4.42 9.74
CA LEU A 36 9.19 -2.97 9.51
C LEU A 36 7.88 -2.26 9.91
N ALA A 37 6.74 -2.88 9.61
CA ALA A 37 5.45 -2.33 9.99
C ALA A 37 5.23 -2.31 11.51
N ILE A 38 5.66 -3.37 12.21
CA ILE A 38 5.59 -3.48 13.68
C ILE A 38 6.52 -2.46 14.35
N ASP A 39 7.75 -2.34 13.87
CA ASP A 39 8.73 -1.39 14.42
C ASP A 39 8.23 0.06 14.27
N GLU A 40 7.64 0.38 13.14
CA GLU A 40 7.06 1.69 12.89
C GLU A 40 5.80 1.96 13.72
N MET A 41 4.97 0.94 13.96
CA MET A 41 3.83 1.04 14.88
C MET A 41 4.31 1.35 16.31
N GLN A 42 5.34 0.66 16.79
CA GLN A 42 5.92 0.91 18.11
C GLN A 42 6.53 2.32 18.21
N ARG A 43 7.17 2.79 17.14
CA ARG A 43 7.81 4.11 17.11
C ARG A 43 6.82 5.27 17.02
N THR A 44 5.71 5.11 16.27
CA THR A 44 4.86 6.23 15.87
C THR A 44 3.40 6.11 16.26
N GLY A 45 2.91 4.90 16.50
CA GLY A 45 1.50 4.62 16.75
C GLY A 45 0.68 4.33 15.48
N VAL A 46 1.27 4.37 14.27
CA VAL A 46 0.57 3.97 13.04
C VAL A 46 0.38 2.45 13.04
N PRO A 47 -0.84 1.90 12.94
CA PRO A 47 -1.06 0.46 13.03
C PRO A 47 -0.29 -0.33 11.97
N ALA A 48 0.37 -1.41 12.37
CA ALA A 48 1.14 -2.27 11.45
C ALA A 48 0.25 -2.87 10.35
N SER A 49 -0.97 -3.27 10.68
CA SER A 49 -1.94 -3.79 9.72
C SER A 49 -2.31 -2.75 8.64
N ILE A 50 -2.50 -1.50 9.03
CA ILE A 50 -2.75 -0.38 8.09
C ILE A 50 -1.54 -0.18 7.18
N LYS A 51 -0.32 -0.17 7.73
CA LYS A 51 0.89 -0.02 6.91
C LYS A 51 1.04 -1.14 5.89
N LEU A 52 0.83 -2.38 6.30
CA LEU A 52 0.89 -3.52 5.39
C LEU A 52 -0.20 -3.45 4.31
N ALA A 53 -1.45 -3.17 4.69
CA ALA A 53 -2.54 -3.05 3.73
C ALA A 53 -2.32 -1.91 2.71
N GLN A 54 -1.83 -0.75 3.15
CA GLN A 54 -1.46 0.34 2.25
C GLN A 54 -0.32 -0.08 1.33
N GLY A 55 0.77 -0.63 1.85
CA GLY A 55 1.89 -1.07 1.03
C GLY A 55 1.51 -2.14 0.00
N ILE A 56 0.67 -3.12 0.37
CA ILE A 56 0.14 -4.12 -0.56
C ILE A 56 -0.66 -3.45 -1.68
N HIS A 57 -1.56 -2.52 -1.33
CA HIS A 57 -2.41 -1.83 -2.30
C HIS A 57 -1.62 -0.93 -3.24
N GLU A 58 -0.76 -0.07 -2.69
CA GLU A 58 0.00 0.93 -3.46
C GLU A 58 1.07 0.32 -4.37
N THR A 59 1.52 -0.89 -4.07
CA THR A 59 2.64 -1.52 -4.78
C THR A 59 2.27 -2.80 -5.52
N GLU A 60 1.00 -3.16 -5.61
CA GLU A 60 0.58 -4.46 -6.14
C GLU A 60 1.33 -5.62 -5.44
N ALA A 61 1.36 -5.57 -4.10
CA ALA A 61 2.13 -6.50 -3.28
C ALA A 61 3.64 -6.52 -3.61
N GLY A 62 4.23 -5.35 -3.82
CA GLY A 62 5.68 -5.18 -4.04
C GLY A 62 6.14 -5.40 -5.47
N ARG A 63 5.23 -5.45 -6.45
CA ARG A 63 5.52 -5.77 -7.85
C ARG A 63 5.42 -4.58 -8.80
N SER A 64 4.86 -3.45 -8.36
CA SER A 64 4.70 -2.28 -9.23
C SER A 64 6.03 -1.70 -9.69
N GLU A 65 6.06 -1.15 -10.89
CA GLU A 65 7.27 -0.54 -11.46
C GLU A 65 7.84 0.54 -10.55
N LEU A 66 6.99 1.36 -9.94
CA LEU A 66 7.41 2.43 -9.04
C LEU A 66 8.20 1.88 -7.83
N VAL A 67 7.68 0.88 -7.13
CA VAL A 67 8.36 0.34 -5.94
C VAL A 67 9.67 -0.35 -6.29
N LEU A 68 9.74 -1.04 -7.43
CA LEU A 68 10.96 -1.73 -7.88
C LEU A 68 12.09 -0.75 -8.21
N LYS A 69 11.75 0.45 -8.70
CA LYS A 69 12.73 1.50 -9.04
C LYS A 69 13.14 2.37 -7.86
N SER A 70 12.25 2.56 -6.87
CA SER A 70 12.41 3.65 -5.88
C SER A 70 12.30 3.21 -4.43
N TYR A 71 11.97 1.96 -4.14
CA TYR A 71 11.55 1.49 -2.81
C TYR A 71 10.40 2.30 -2.19
N ASN A 72 9.62 3.03 -3.00
CA ASN A 72 8.49 3.82 -2.51
C ASN A 72 7.27 2.93 -2.33
N HIS A 73 7.11 2.41 -1.11
CA HIS A 73 6.04 1.46 -0.77
C HIS A 73 4.65 2.09 -0.57
N PHE A 74 4.55 3.42 -0.56
CA PHE A 74 3.32 4.12 -0.20
C PHE A 74 2.89 5.19 -1.22
N GLY A 75 3.54 5.24 -2.39
CA GLY A 75 3.21 6.21 -3.44
C GLY A 75 3.39 7.66 -3.00
N ILE A 76 4.37 7.96 -2.14
CA ILE A 76 4.54 9.33 -1.64
C ILE A 76 5.16 10.22 -2.72
N LYS A 77 4.41 11.26 -3.11
CA LYS A 77 4.86 12.26 -4.10
C LYS A 77 5.85 13.23 -3.48
N CYS A 78 6.76 13.80 -4.29
CA CYS A 78 7.86 14.66 -3.81
C CYS A 78 7.42 15.87 -3.00
N LYS A 79 6.39 16.58 -3.45
CA LYS A 79 6.01 17.91 -2.95
C LYS A 79 7.19 18.90 -2.90
N THR A 80 6.92 20.16 -2.56
CA THR A 80 7.90 21.25 -2.67
C THR A 80 9.08 21.16 -1.71
N ASN A 81 8.94 20.48 -0.59
CA ASN A 81 9.95 20.40 0.47
C ASN A 81 10.77 19.10 0.49
N TRP A 82 10.61 18.24 -0.53
CA TRP A 82 11.40 17.01 -0.62
C TRP A 82 12.79 17.28 -1.20
N ALA A 83 13.84 17.10 -0.40
CA ALA A 83 15.23 17.27 -0.80
C ALA A 83 15.96 15.95 -1.12
N GLY A 84 15.33 14.80 -0.92
CA GLY A 84 15.88 13.47 -1.22
C GLY A 84 15.85 13.11 -2.70
N GLU A 85 16.24 11.88 -3.00
CA GLU A 85 16.20 11.34 -4.37
C GLU A 85 14.77 11.26 -4.91
N LYS A 86 14.66 11.35 -6.23
CA LYS A 86 13.38 11.45 -6.96
C LYS A 86 13.33 10.44 -8.09
N VAL A 87 12.13 9.96 -8.36
CA VAL A 87 11.80 9.17 -9.55
C VAL A 87 10.55 9.76 -10.19
N TYR A 88 10.46 9.68 -11.51
CA TYR A 88 9.30 10.14 -12.26
C TYR A 88 8.52 8.93 -12.77
N HIS A 89 7.22 8.94 -12.59
CA HIS A 89 6.34 7.84 -12.97
C HIS A 89 4.96 8.41 -13.35
N ASP A 90 4.31 7.75 -14.30
CA ASP A 90 2.94 8.10 -14.69
C ASP A 90 1.96 7.46 -13.71
N ASP A 91 1.08 8.28 -13.11
CA ASP A 91 0.05 7.87 -12.17
C ASP A 91 -1.26 8.61 -12.52
N ASP A 92 -1.77 9.51 -11.67
CA ASP A 92 -2.93 10.36 -11.99
C ASP A 92 -2.63 11.32 -13.15
N ALA A 93 -1.37 11.70 -13.30
CA ALA A 93 -0.86 12.50 -14.41
C ALA A 93 0.47 11.93 -14.93
N SER A 94 0.85 12.32 -16.15
CA SER A 94 2.11 11.89 -16.74
C SER A 94 3.30 12.59 -16.07
N GLY A 95 4.36 11.82 -15.79
CA GLY A 95 5.62 12.32 -15.27
C GLY A 95 5.56 12.90 -13.87
N GLU A 96 4.70 12.39 -13.01
CA GLU A 96 4.64 12.84 -11.62
C GLU A 96 5.89 12.47 -10.83
N CYS A 97 6.29 13.37 -9.92
CA CYS A 97 7.45 13.18 -9.08
C CYS A 97 7.11 12.39 -7.81
N PHE A 98 7.79 11.26 -7.62
CA PHE A 98 7.72 10.44 -6.41
C PHE A 98 9.04 10.43 -5.67
N ARG A 99 8.97 10.30 -4.33
CA ARG A 99 10.15 10.12 -3.49
C ARG A 99 10.82 8.78 -3.81
N SER A 100 12.15 8.79 -3.85
CA SER A 100 12.97 7.58 -3.97
C SER A 100 13.76 7.37 -2.69
N TYR A 101 13.90 6.11 -2.27
CA TYR A 101 14.53 5.73 -1.02
C TYR A 101 15.66 4.73 -1.26
N GLN A 102 16.59 4.65 -0.32
CA GLN A 102 17.71 3.70 -0.37
C GLN A 102 17.33 2.29 0.11
N SER A 103 16.16 2.16 0.76
CA SER A 103 15.67 0.88 1.29
C SER A 103 14.16 0.91 1.57
N PRO A 104 13.52 -0.25 1.66
CA PRO A 104 12.15 -0.36 2.18
C PRO A 104 11.98 0.25 3.57
N ALA A 105 12.95 0.07 4.47
CA ALA A 105 12.89 0.62 5.81
C ALA A 105 12.83 2.16 5.81
N ALA A 106 13.57 2.83 4.92
CA ALA A 106 13.52 4.27 4.77
C ALA A 106 12.13 4.75 4.29
N SER A 107 11.51 4.02 3.36
CA SER A 107 10.15 4.31 2.89
C SER A 107 9.11 4.13 4.01
N TYR A 108 9.20 3.04 4.77
CA TYR A 108 8.31 2.77 5.90
C TYR A 108 8.40 3.86 6.97
N ARG A 109 9.63 4.30 7.25
CA ARG A 109 9.90 5.38 8.21
C ARG A 109 9.32 6.72 7.75
N ASP A 110 9.63 7.13 6.54
CA ASP A 110 9.16 8.39 5.96
C ASP A 110 7.63 8.46 5.88
N HIS A 111 6.97 7.35 5.53
CA HIS A 111 5.52 7.26 5.52
C HIS A 111 4.92 7.47 6.92
N SER A 112 5.49 6.86 7.96
CA SER A 112 5.00 7.07 9.33
C SER A 112 5.20 8.51 9.78
N ASP A 113 6.35 9.10 9.47
CA ASP A 113 6.65 10.49 9.79
C ASP A 113 5.74 11.45 9.01
N PHE A 114 5.44 11.16 7.74
CA PHE A 114 4.48 11.87 6.92
C PHE A 114 3.07 11.89 7.53
N LEU A 115 2.58 10.76 8.02
CA LEU A 115 1.27 10.70 8.69
C LEU A 115 1.29 11.44 10.02
N LYS A 116 2.36 11.29 10.81
CA LYS A 116 2.45 11.86 12.16
C LYS A 116 2.64 13.38 12.16
N SER A 117 3.40 13.91 11.20
CA SER A 117 3.71 15.34 11.10
C SER A 117 2.64 16.18 10.39
N ASN A 118 1.75 15.54 9.64
CA ASN A 118 0.76 16.25 8.86
C ASN A 118 -0.56 16.39 9.63
N GLN A 119 -0.92 17.63 9.95
CA GLN A 119 -2.09 17.99 10.76
C GLN A 119 -3.40 17.34 10.30
N ARG A 120 -3.56 17.10 8.99
CA ARG A 120 -4.77 16.45 8.45
C ARG A 120 -5.00 15.04 8.97
N TYR A 121 -3.95 14.35 9.42
CA TYR A 121 -4.00 12.99 9.97
C TYR A 121 -3.95 12.94 11.49
N ALA A 122 -3.79 14.07 12.19
CA ALA A 122 -3.59 14.12 13.64
C ALA A 122 -4.70 13.41 14.44
N PHE A 123 -5.96 13.49 13.97
CA PHE A 123 -7.10 12.84 14.62
C PHE A 123 -7.02 11.29 14.61
N LEU A 124 -6.29 10.71 13.66
CA LEU A 124 -6.12 9.25 13.59
C LEU A 124 -5.37 8.72 14.81
N PHE A 125 -4.45 9.49 15.36
CA PHE A 125 -3.64 9.11 16.52
C PHE A 125 -4.42 9.19 17.84
N GLN A 126 -5.69 9.57 17.82
CA GLN A 126 -6.62 9.47 18.95
C GLN A 126 -7.41 8.15 18.93
N LEU A 127 -7.34 7.40 17.83
CA LEU A 127 -7.96 6.07 17.70
C LEU A 127 -7.10 5.02 18.40
N ASP A 128 -7.76 3.94 18.86
CA ASP A 128 -7.05 2.77 19.33
C ASP A 128 -6.19 2.19 18.18
N PRO A 129 -4.92 1.83 18.43
CA PRO A 129 -4.06 1.21 17.40
C PRO A 129 -4.62 -0.09 16.80
N THR A 130 -5.55 -0.75 17.50
CA THR A 130 -6.23 -1.95 17.00
C THR A 130 -7.49 -1.64 16.19
N ASP A 131 -7.97 -0.39 16.20
CA ASP A 131 -9.12 0.04 15.40
C ASP A 131 -8.70 0.32 13.95
N TYR A 132 -8.29 -0.75 13.25
CA TYR A 132 -7.88 -0.64 11.85
C TYR A 132 -9.01 -0.13 10.94
N LYS A 133 -10.28 -0.38 11.28
CA LYS A 133 -11.41 0.14 10.49
C LYS A 133 -11.51 1.64 10.63
N GLY A 134 -11.45 2.18 11.85
CA GLY A 134 -11.42 3.62 12.12
C GLY A 134 -10.25 4.28 11.39
N TRP A 135 -9.07 3.68 11.42
CA TRP A 135 -7.89 4.14 10.68
C TRP A 135 -8.12 4.15 9.17
N ALA A 136 -8.64 3.07 8.58
CA ALA A 136 -8.89 2.99 7.14
C ALA A 136 -9.89 4.05 6.65
N TYR A 137 -11.01 4.20 7.36
CA TYR A 137 -12.01 5.23 7.05
C TYR A 137 -11.46 6.65 7.30
N GLY A 138 -10.70 6.84 8.35
CA GLY A 138 -10.07 8.10 8.68
C GLY A 138 -9.04 8.55 7.63
N LEU A 139 -8.20 7.66 7.13
CA LEU A 139 -7.28 7.94 6.03
C LEU A 139 -8.02 8.41 4.78
N LYS A 140 -9.11 7.73 4.41
CA LYS A 140 -9.95 8.14 3.29
C LYS A 140 -10.58 9.52 3.53
N LYS A 141 -11.13 9.76 4.71
CA LYS A 141 -11.72 11.04 5.11
C LYS A 141 -10.70 12.18 5.06
N ALA A 142 -9.47 11.92 5.47
CA ALA A 142 -8.36 12.89 5.42
C ALA A 142 -7.82 13.14 3.99
N GLY A 143 -8.32 12.40 2.98
CA GLY A 143 -7.90 12.58 1.60
C GLY A 143 -6.54 11.95 1.29
N TYR A 144 -6.19 10.82 1.92
CA TYR A 144 -4.97 10.09 1.60
C TYR A 144 -4.96 9.60 0.14
N ALA A 145 -6.10 9.09 -0.33
CA ALA A 145 -6.30 8.64 -1.70
C ALA A 145 -7.60 9.17 -2.29
N THR A 146 -7.62 9.36 -3.61
CA THR A 146 -8.79 9.82 -4.37
C THR A 146 -9.85 8.73 -4.52
N ASN A 147 -9.44 7.46 -4.61
CA ASN A 147 -10.33 6.32 -4.81
C ASN A 147 -11.41 6.24 -3.71
N ILE A 148 -12.68 6.28 -4.13
CA ILE A 148 -13.84 6.24 -3.21
C ILE A 148 -13.92 4.94 -2.39
N LYS A 149 -13.37 3.84 -2.90
CA LYS A 149 -13.35 2.52 -2.25
C LYS A 149 -12.11 2.26 -1.41
N TYR A 150 -11.24 3.28 -1.22
CA TYR A 150 -9.94 3.09 -0.56
C TYR A 150 -10.03 2.42 0.81
N SER A 151 -10.92 2.92 1.68
CA SER A 151 -11.11 2.34 3.02
C SER A 151 -11.58 0.89 2.98
N GLN A 152 -12.52 0.55 2.09
CA GLN A 152 -13.01 -0.83 1.94
C GLN A 152 -11.91 -1.77 1.41
N ILE A 153 -11.02 -1.27 0.54
CA ILE A 153 -9.88 -2.04 0.04
C ILE A 153 -8.94 -2.37 1.20
N LEU A 154 -8.56 -1.38 2.02
CA LEU A 154 -7.69 -1.62 3.18
C LEU A 154 -8.30 -2.61 4.18
N VAL A 155 -9.59 -2.41 4.54
CA VAL A 155 -10.31 -3.31 5.47
C VAL A 155 -10.39 -4.75 4.94
N ARG A 156 -10.45 -4.94 3.62
CA ARG A 156 -10.49 -6.29 3.01
C ARG A 156 -9.12 -6.97 3.01
N LEU A 157 -8.03 -6.20 2.97
CA LEU A 157 -6.66 -6.71 2.99
C LEU A 157 -6.19 -7.09 4.41
N ILE A 158 -6.86 -6.57 5.44
CA ILE A 158 -6.58 -6.86 6.86
C ILE A 158 -7.44 -8.03 7.35
#